data_53b6b5a5981fe08c9e244a5d42e0d5c0
#
_entry.id   53b6b5a5981fe08c9e244a5d42e0d5c0
#
_cell.length_a   1.000
_cell.length_b   1.000
_cell.length_c   1.000
_cell.angle_alpha   90.00
_cell.angle_beta   90.00
_cell.angle_gamma   90.00
#
_symmetry.space_group_name_H-M   'P 1'
#
loop_
_entity.id
_entity.type
_entity.pdbx_description
1 polymer ?
#
loop_
_entity_poly.entity_id
_entity_poly.type
_entity_poly.pdbx_seq_one_letter_code
_entity_poly.pdbx_strand_id
1 'polypeptide(L)'
;MNFKFGLISVILMLMTALPVVAQVALKTNLLYDATLTPNLGLEVGLAPKWSLDISGNINAWTLSDGRRWKHWLAQPEARYWFCDCFSGHFLGFHALGGQYNYGGWKHGVNFLNNRFKDLANERHQGWYAGAGVAYGYTWILAKHWSVEAELGIGWAYTRYDVYPCAHCGTKLAEKRVHNYVGPTKAAINLIYVF
;
A
#
# COMPACT_ATOMS: atom_id res chain seq x y z
N MET A 1 28.89 14.41 -20.14
CA MET A 1 27.53 15.01 -20.09
C MET A 1 26.70 14.13 -19.18
N ASN A 2 26.34 14.65 -18.00
CA ASN A 2 25.94 13.84 -16.84
C ASN A 2 24.58 13.15 -17.05
N PHE A 3 24.55 11.83 -16.95
CA PHE A 3 23.35 10.99 -17.00
C PHE A 3 22.18 11.48 -16.11
N LYS A 4 22.49 12.14 -15.01
CA LYS A 4 21.52 12.76 -14.09
C LYS A 4 20.74 13.93 -14.73
N PHE A 5 21.38 14.75 -15.58
CA PHE A 5 20.69 15.86 -16.28
C PHE A 5 19.78 15.34 -17.39
N GLY A 6 20.16 14.25 -18.08
CA GLY A 6 19.32 13.62 -19.09
C GLY A 6 18.03 13.04 -18.49
N LEU A 7 18.12 12.40 -17.32
CA LEU A 7 16.96 11.83 -16.63
C LEU A 7 15.99 12.93 -16.16
N ILE A 8 16.50 14.03 -15.61
CA ILE A 8 15.69 15.18 -15.18
C ILE A 8 15.01 15.85 -16.37
N SER A 9 15.71 16.03 -17.50
CA SER A 9 15.13 16.57 -18.73
C SER A 9 14.02 15.69 -19.30
N VAL A 10 14.19 14.37 -19.29
CA VAL A 10 13.17 13.42 -19.77
C VAL A 10 11.94 13.45 -18.85
N ILE A 11 12.13 13.52 -17.53
CA ILE A 11 11.02 13.64 -16.56
C ILE A 11 10.28 14.97 -16.75
N LEU A 12 11.01 16.08 -16.94
CA LEU A 12 10.41 17.40 -17.19
C LEU A 12 9.64 17.42 -18.53
N MET A 13 10.16 16.79 -19.58
CA MET A 13 9.52 16.68 -20.89
C MET A 13 8.28 15.80 -20.87
N LEU A 14 8.26 14.72 -20.06
CA LEU A 14 7.09 13.89 -19.80
C LEU A 14 6.00 14.67 -19.06
N MET A 15 6.35 15.54 -18.13
CA MET A 15 5.39 16.37 -17.40
C MET A 15 4.73 17.45 -18.27
N THR A 16 5.40 17.94 -19.34
CA THR A 16 4.82 18.91 -20.27
C THR A 16 3.97 18.29 -21.38
N ALA A 17 4.04 16.97 -21.58
CA ALA A 17 3.26 16.24 -22.58
C ALA A 17 1.91 15.72 -22.04
N LEU A 18 1.57 15.97 -20.76
CA LEU A 18 0.26 15.61 -20.23
C LEU A 18 -0.80 16.55 -20.84
N PRO A 19 -1.86 16.00 -21.44
CA PRO A 19 -2.95 16.84 -21.95
C PRO A 19 -3.58 17.64 -20.80
N VAL A 20 -4.03 18.84 -21.08
CA VAL A 20 -4.52 19.90 -20.19
C VAL A 20 -5.75 19.49 -19.29
N VAL A 21 -6.07 18.22 -19.17
CA VAL A 21 -7.20 17.70 -18.39
C VAL A 21 -6.75 16.58 -17.45
N ALA A 22 -5.54 16.68 -16.88
CA ALA A 22 -5.15 15.76 -15.83
C ALA A 22 -5.92 16.10 -14.55
N GLN A 23 -7.06 15.46 -14.35
CA GLN A 23 -7.74 15.51 -13.04
C GLN A 23 -6.83 14.85 -12.01
N VAL A 24 -6.71 15.50 -10.86
CA VAL A 24 -5.90 15.02 -9.74
C VAL A 24 -6.83 14.78 -8.56
N ALA A 25 -6.64 13.68 -7.85
CA ALA A 25 -7.40 13.36 -6.66
C ALA A 25 -6.48 13.03 -5.49
N LEU A 26 -6.82 13.52 -4.31
CA LEU A 26 -6.25 13.08 -3.03
C LEU A 26 -7.18 12.06 -2.38
N LYS A 27 -6.57 11.05 -1.74
CA LYS A 27 -7.30 9.94 -1.11
C LYS A 27 -6.78 9.65 0.28
N THR A 28 -7.69 9.24 1.17
CA THR A 28 -7.34 8.56 2.43
C THR A 28 -8.13 7.26 2.52
N ASN A 29 -7.48 6.21 3.00
CA ASN A 29 -8.11 4.92 3.24
C ASN A 29 -8.62 4.84 4.68
N LEU A 30 -9.92 4.87 4.85
CA LEU A 30 -10.60 4.86 6.15
C LEU A 30 -10.31 3.58 6.97
N LEU A 31 -9.96 2.45 6.32
CA LEU A 31 -9.57 1.24 7.03
C LEU A 31 -8.21 1.42 7.73
N TYR A 32 -7.27 2.13 7.12
CA TYR A 32 -6.01 2.49 7.76
C TYR A 32 -6.21 3.53 8.85
N ASP A 33 -7.07 4.53 8.62
CA ASP A 33 -7.40 5.56 9.62
C ASP A 33 -8.02 4.93 10.88
N ALA A 34 -8.90 3.93 10.71
CA ALA A 34 -9.49 3.17 11.82
C ALA A 34 -8.46 2.40 12.65
N THR A 35 -7.31 2.06 12.07
CA THR A 35 -6.17 1.43 12.77
C THR A 35 -5.10 2.41 13.20
N LEU A 36 -5.38 3.71 13.19
CA LEU A 36 -4.45 4.80 13.50
C LEU A 36 -3.17 4.73 12.65
N THR A 37 -3.31 4.33 11.39
CA THR A 37 -2.22 4.24 10.43
C THR A 37 -2.33 5.39 9.42
N PRO A 38 -1.59 6.50 9.60
CA PRO A 38 -1.57 7.59 8.64
C PRO A 38 -1.31 7.09 7.23
N ASN A 39 -2.13 7.55 6.29
CA ASN A 39 -2.04 7.14 4.90
C ASN A 39 -2.44 8.29 3.97
N LEU A 40 -1.93 8.24 2.76
CA LEU A 40 -2.25 9.22 1.72
C LEU A 40 -2.11 8.55 0.36
N GLY A 41 -3.05 8.84 -0.52
CA GLY A 41 -3.01 8.48 -1.94
C GLY A 41 -3.14 9.71 -2.83
N LEU A 42 -2.40 9.70 -3.93
CA LEU A 42 -2.51 10.67 -5.00
C LEU A 42 -2.84 9.93 -6.29
N GLU A 43 -3.94 10.29 -6.93
CA GLU A 43 -4.32 9.72 -8.22
C GLU A 43 -4.36 10.79 -9.29
N VAL A 44 -3.81 10.47 -10.47
CA VAL A 44 -3.75 11.36 -11.62
C VAL A 44 -4.38 10.66 -12.83
N GLY A 45 -5.38 11.30 -13.44
CA GLY A 45 -5.95 10.87 -14.71
C GLY A 45 -4.94 11.10 -15.83
N LEU A 46 -4.52 10.03 -16.50
CA LEU A 46 -3.55 10.07 -17.60
C LEU A 46 -4.24 10.10 -18.98
N ALA A 47 -5.42 9.51 -19.05
CA ALA A 47 -6.25 9.44 -20.26
C ALA A 47 -7.72 9.27 -19.82
N PRO A 48 -8.71 9.38 -20.71
CA PRO A 48 -10.12 9.31 -20.33
C PRO A 48 -10.51 8.07 -19.52
N LYS A 49 -9.80 6.95 -19.72
CA LYS A 49 -10.04 5.67 -19.03
C LYS A 49 -8.84 5.13 -18.25
N TRP A 50 -7.77 5.91 -18.13
CA TRP A 50 -6.58 5.47 -17.43
C TRP A 50 -6.14 6.48 -16.37
N SER A 51 -5.87 6.01 -15.18
CA SER A 51 -5.27 6.78 -14.10
C SER A 51 -4.11 6.03 -13.47
N LEU A 52 -3.26 6.77 -12.78
CA LEU A 52 -2.19 6.26 -11.94
C LEU A 52 -2.47 6.71 -10.50
N ASP A 53 -2.68 5.76 -9.61
CA ASP A 53 -2.77 5.96 -8.17
C ASP A 53 -1.44 5.61 -7.51
N ILE A 54 -0.96 6.45 -6.61
CA ILE A 54 0.21 6.18 -5.78
C ILE A 54 -0.22 6.40 -4.34
N SER A 55 -0.36 5.31 -3.60
CA SER A 55 -0.75 5.34 -2.19
C SER A 55 0.36 4.85 -1.29
N GLY A 56 0.41 5.40 -0.09
CA GLY A 56 1.35 5.00 0.94
C GLY A 56 0.76 5.11 2.33
N ASN A 57 1.26 4.29 3.23
CA ASN A 57 0.93 4.37 4.64
C ASN A 57 2.16 4.14 5.51
N ILE A 58 2.10 4.63 6.73
CA ILE A 58 3.14 4.43 7.73
C ILE A 58 2.51 4.26 9.10
N ASN A 59 2.94 3.22 9.81
CA ASN A 59 2.62 3.03 11.21
C ASN A 59 3.93 2.91 11.99
N ALA A 60 4.19 3.88 12.86
CA ALA A 60 5.42 3.96 13.66
C ALA A 60 5.17 3.68 15.15
N TRP A 61 3.96 3.30 15.53
CA TRP A 61 3.55 3.21 16.94
C TRP A 61 4.16 2.00 17.64
N THR A 62 4.54 2.24 18.90
CA THR A 62 4.79 1.19 19.89
C THR A 62 3.67 1.28 20.91
N LEU A 63 2.90 0.22 21.08
CA LEU A 63 1.78 0.16 22.00
C LEU A 63 2.28 -0.03 23.44
N SER A 64 1.42 0.33 24.44
CA SER A 64 1.75 0.40 25.87
C SER A 64 2.36 -0.87 26.48
N ASP A 65 2.07 -2.05 25.95
CA ASP A 65 2.59 -3.33 26.47
C ASP A 65 3.86 -3.81 25.77
N GLY A 66 4.61 -2.91 25.12
CA GLY A 66 5.79 -3.26 24.34
C GLY A 66 5.47 -3.92 23.00
N ARG A 67 4.19 -4.01 22.64
CA ARG A 67 3.76 -4.51 21.33
C ARG A 67 4.22 -3.56 20.24
N ARG A 68 4.86 -4.09 19.20
CA ARG A 68 5.31 -3.35 18.03
C ARG A 68 4.39 -3.66 16.85
N TRP A 69 3.87 -2.59 16.26
CA TRP A 69 3.07 -2.63 15.02
C TRP A 69 3.63 -1.57 14.09
N LYS A 70 4.87 -1.80 13.64
CA LYS A 70 5.55 -0.83 12.79
C LYS A 70 5.62 -1.34 11.38
N HIS A 71 5.16 -0.55 10.44
CA HIS A 71 5.28 -0.84 9.01
C HIS A 71 5.18 0.42 8.18
N TRP A 72 5.65 0.34 6.98
CA TRP A 72 5.29 1.25 5.91
C TRP A 72 5.01 0.44 4.65
N LEU A 73 4.15 0.97 3.80
CA LEU A 73 3.76 0.40 2.52
C LEU A 73 3.69 1.51 1.49
N ALA A 74 4.25 1.27 0.31
CA ALA A 74 4.00 2.05 -0.90
C ALA A 74 3.34 1.14 -1.94
N GLN A 75 2.31 1.64 -2.61
CA GLN A 75 1.46 0.86 -3.50
C GLN A 75 1.07 1.68 -4.73
N PRO A 76 1.92 1.74 -5.78
CA PRO A 76 1.54 2.29 -7.07
C PRO A 76 0.58 1.35 -7.79
N GLU A 77 -0.44 1.92 -8.46
CA GLU A 77 -1.46 1.19 -9.19
C GLU A 77 -1.86 1.91 -10.46
N ALA A 78 -1.81 1.18 -11.57
CA ALA A 78 -2.42 1.61 -12.83
C ALA A 78 -3.87 1.14 -12.87
N ARG A 79 -4.81 2.05 -13.14
CA ARG A 79 -6.25 1.81 -13.14
C ARG A 79 -6.85 1.99 -14.51
N TYR A 80 -7.65 1.02 -14.91
CA TYR A 80 -8.49 1.09 -16.10
C TYR A 80 -9.96 1.24 -15.70
N TRP A 81 -10.58 2.35 -16.10
CA TRP A 81 -11.97 2.70 -15.83
C TRP A 81 -12.87 2.22 -16.95
N PHE A 82 -14.01 1.61 -16.62
CA PHE A 82 -14.96 1.14 -17.61
C PHE A 82 -15.76 2.30 -18.24
N CYS A 83 -15.97 3.35 -17.45
CA CYS A 83 -16.52 4.62 -17.89
C CYS A 83 -15.43 5.69 -17.94
N ASP A 84 -15.66 6.84 -17.34
CA ASP A 84 -14.67 7.90 -17.22
C ASP A 84 -13.85 7.76 -15.96
N CYS A 85 -12.63 8.34 -15.92
CA CYS A 85 -11.79 8.36 -14.74
C CYS A 85 -12.57 8.91 -13.53
N PHE A 86 -12.28 8.35 -12.36
CA PHE A 86 -12.86 8.69 -11.05
C PHE A 86 -14.36 8.40 -10.92
N SER A 87 -14.96 7.60 -11.82
CA SER A 87 -16.38 7.27 -11.79
C SER A 87 -16.67 5.82 -12.12
N GLY A 88 -17.46 5.16 -11.26
CA GLY A 88 -17.95 3.81 -11.50
C GLY A 88 -16.89 2.73 -11.30
N HIS A 89 -16.95 1.69 -12.10
CA HIS A 89 -16.11 0.49 -11.98
C HIS A 89 -14.73 0.69 -12.58
N PHE A 90 -13.71 0.11 -11.93
CA PHE A 90 -12.36 0.04 -12.46
C PHE A 90 -11.66 -1.29 -12.13
N LEU A 91 -10.66 -1.60 -12.93
CA LEU A 91 -9.66 -2.64 -12.67
C LEU A 91 -8.33 -1.97 -12.39
N GLY A 92 -7.66 -2.41 -11.31
CA GLY A 92 -6.34 -1.95 -10.89
C GLY A 92 -5.27 -3.02 -11.10
N PHE A 93 -4.08 -2.59 -11.52
CA PHE A 93 -2.87 -3.40 -11.53
C PHE A 93 -1.87 -2.73 -10.61
N HIS A 94 -1.64 -3.32 -9.45
CA HIS A 94 -0.78 -2.71 -8.43
C HIS A 94 0.50 -3.49 -8.20
N ALA A 95 1.57 -2.75 -7.93
CA ALA A 95 2.74 -3.25 -7.23
C ALA A 95 2.65 -2.82 -5.76
N LEU A 96 3.34 -3.54 -4.90
CA LEU A 96 3.42 -3.20 -3.48
C LEU A 96 4.83 -3.45 -2.95
N GLY A 97 5.25 -2.61 -2.02
CA GLY A 97 6.54 -2.76 -1.37
C GLY A 97 6.56 -2.06 -0.02
N GLY A 98 7.24 -2.66 0.94
CA GLY A 98 7.29 -2.10 2.27
C GLY A 98 8.20 -2.87 3.22
N GLN A 99 8.22 -2.39 4.46
CA GLN A 99 8.92 -3.05 5.56
C GLN A 99 7.97 -3.16 6.76
N TYR A 100 8.22 -4.16 7.58
CA TYR A 100 7.48 -4.38 8.80
C TYR A 100 8.37 -4.81 9.95
N ASN A 101 7.90 -4.52 11.16
CA ASN A 101 8.51 -4.93 12.42
C ASN A 101 7.39 -5.21 13.42
N TYR A 102 7.01 -6.47 13.53
CA TYR A 102 5.92 -6.94 14.36
C TYR A 102 6.43 -7.82 15.49
N GLY A 103 5.93 -7.62 16.72
CA GLY A 103 6.31 -8.43 17.86
C GLY A 103 5.54 -8.08 19.13
N GLY A 104 5.56 -8.98 20.12
CA GLY A 104 4.95 -8.77 21.44
C GLY A 104 3.42 -8.98 21.50
N TRP A 105 2.83 -9.70 20.55
CA TRP A 105 1.38 -9.97 20.52
C TRP A 105 1.05 -11.26 21.26
N LYS A 106 0.39 -11.16 22.42
CA LYS A 106 0.07 -12.28 23.32
C LYS A 106 -0.90 -13.32 22.74
N HIS A 107 -1.60 -13.01 21.68
CA HIS A 107 -2.50 -13.94 20.99
C HIS A 107 -1.96 -14.17 19.59
N GLY A 108 -1.73 -15.44 19.25
CA GLY A 108 -1.35 -15.80 17.88
C GLY A 108 -2.46 -15.39 16.91
N VAL A 109 -2.13 -14.57 15.95
CA VAL A 109 -3.06 -14.17 14.89
C VAL A 109 -2.95 -15.19 13.76
N ASN A 110 -4.00 -15.96 13.53
CA ASN A 110 -4.15 -16.75 12.32
C ASN A 110 -4.65 -15.83 11.21
N PHE A 111 -3.76 -15.27 10.43
CA PHE A 111 -4.12 -14.47 9.29
C PHE A 111 -3.73 -15.20 8.01
N LEU A 112 -4.70 -15.51 7.17
CA LEU A 112 -4.53 -16.08 5.83
C LEU A 112 -3.58 -17.29 5.77
N ASN A 113 -3.91 -18.33 6.56
CA ASN A 113 -3.18 -19.60 6.61
C ASN A 113 -1.74 -19.55 7.14
N ASN A 114 -1.29 -18.40 7.65
CA ASN A 114 -0.02 -18.26 8.35
C ASN A 114 -0.27 -18.31 9.87
N ARG A 115 0.30 -19.33 10.51
CA ARG A 115 0.28 -19.48 11.97
C ARG A 115 1.37 -18.59 12.58
N PHE A 116 1.05 -17.35 12.88
CA PHE A 116 1.91 -16.49 13.72
C PHE A 116 1.76 -16.87 15.20
N LYS A 117 1.98 -18.17 15.52
CA LYS A 117 1.81 -18.69 16.87
C LYS A 117 2.79 -18.09 17.89
N ASP A 118 3.93 -17.62 17.44
CA ASP A 118 5.04 -17.25 18.30
C ASP A 118 5.29 -15.74 18.42
N LEU A 119 4.42 -14.89 17.85
CA LEU A 119 4.54 -13.42 17.93
C LEU A 119 4.47 -12.88 19.36
N ALA A 120 4.03 -13.69 20.33
CA ALA A 120 4.07 -13.33 21.75
C ALA A 120 5.51 -13.18 22.26
N ASN A 121 6.39 -14.06 21.84
CA ASN A 121 7.78 -14.17 22.29
C ASN A 121 8.81 -13.83 21.21
N GLU A 122 8.35 -13.66 19.96
CA GLU A 122 9.22 -13.40 18.81
C GLU A 122 8.89 -12.05 18.17
N ARG A 123 9.91 -11.45 17.56
CA ARG A 123 9.80 -10.26 16.74
C ARG A 123 10.24 -10.59 15.32
N HIS A 124 9.37 -10.34 14.38
CA HIS A 124 9.63 -10.51 12.95
C HIS A 124 9.89 -9.15 12.32
N GLN A 125 11.05 -9.00 11.72
CA GLN A 125 11.43 -7.79 10.99
C GLN A 125 11.88 -8.14 9.59
N GLY A 126 11.25 -7.51 8.60
CA GLY A 126 11.55 -7.82 7.21
C GLY A 126 11.02 -6.79 6.22
N TRP A 127 11.22 -7.12 4.95
CA TRP A 127 10.65 -6.37 3.83
C TRP A 127 9.83 -7.30 2.96
N TYR A 128 8.92 -6.73 2.21
CA TYR A 128 8.11 -7.43 1.23
C TYR A 128 7.96 -6.62 -0.04
N ALA A 129 7.81 -7.33 -1.16
CA ALA A 129 7.47 -6.75 -2.44
C ALA A 129 6.55 -7.71 -3.18
N GLY A 130 5.65 -7.19 -3.99
CA GLY A 130 4.69 -8.01 -4.70
C GLY A 130 3.92 -7.24 -5.76
N ALA A 131 2.97 -7.94 -6.38
CA ALA A 131 2.08 -7.38 -7.36
C ALA A 131 0.71 -8.08 -7.31
N GLY A 132 -0.31 -7.40 -7.78
CA GLY A 132 -1.65 -7.95 -7.79
C GLY A 132 -2.58 -7.21 -8.73
N VAL A 133 -3.81 -7.68 -8.74
CA VAL A 133 -4.93 -7.08 -9.44
C VAL A 133 -6.00 -6.70 -8.45
N ALA A 134 -6.67 -5.59 -8.71
CA ALA A 134 -7.73 -5.08 -7.87
C ALA A 134 -8.98 -4.76 -8.71
N TYR A 135 -10.11 -4.80 -8.06
CA TYR A 135 -11.37 -4.34 -8.61
C TYR A 135 -12.02 -3.40 -7.61
N GLY A 136 -12.53 -2.29 -8.10
CA GLY A 136 -13.18 -1.30 -7.27
C GLY A 136 -14.35 -0.59 -7.96
N TYR A 137 -15.05 0.17 -7.12
CA TYR A 137 -16.13 1.03 -7.54
C TYR A 137 -16.08 2.36 -6.80
N THR A 138 -16.25 3.45 -7.55
CA THR A 138 -16.26 4.82 -7.01
C THR A 138 -17.67 5.41 -7.14
N TRP A 139 -18.21 5.87 -6.00
CA TRP A 139 -19.47 6.62 -5.91
C TRP A 139 -19.17 8.11 -5.80
N ILE A 140 -19.68 8.88 -6.73
CA ILE A 140 -19.61 10.35 -6.68
C ILE A 140 -20.65 10.83 -5.68
N LEU A 141 -20.24 11.49 -4.60
CA LEU A 141 -21.13 12.04 -3.58
C LEU A 141 -21.48 13.51 -3.84
N ALA A 142 -20.49 14.27 -4.32
CA ALA A 142 -20.63 15.70 -4.60
C ALA A 142 -19.60 16.11 -5.68
N LYS A 143 -19.60 17.39 -6.06
CA LYS A 143 -18.75 17.95 -7.13
C LYS A 143 -17.26 17.57 -6.99
N HIS A 144 -16.75 17.53 -5.78
CA HIS A 144 -15.33 17.24 -5.48
C HIS A 144 -15.14 16.00 -4.59
N TRP A 145 -16.20 15.40 -4.07
CA TRP A 145 -16.12 14.32 -3.10
C TRP A 145 -16.65 13.01 -3.65
N SER A 146 -15.87 11.97 -3.48
CA SER A 146 -16.26 10.61 -3.84
C SER A 146 -15.87 9.64 -2.74
N VAL A 147 -16.54 8.50 -2.69
CA VAL A 147 -16.16 7.34 -1.86
C VAL A 147 -15.89 6.17 -2.80
N GLU A 148 -14.89 5.39 -2.49
CA GLU A 148 -14.45 4.24 -3.28
C GLU A 148 -14.32 3.02 -2.39
N ALA A 149 -14.77 1.88 -2.89
CA ALA A 149 -14.46 0.58 -2.29
C ALA A 149 -13.63 -0.25 -3.27
N GLU A 150 -12.56 -0.87 -2.77
CA GLU A 150 -11.62 -1.61 -3.57
C GLU A 150 -11.13 -2.87 -2.84
N LEU A 151 -11.05 -3.98 -3.58
CA LEU A 151 -10.45 -5.23 -3.13
C LEU A 151 -9.48 -5.74 -4.18
N GLY A 152 -8.31 -6.22 -3.73
CA GLY A 152 -7.28 -6.75 -4.60
C GLY A 152 -6.68 -8.04 -4.07
N ILE A 153 -6.31 -8.89 -5.00
CA ILE A 153 -5.59 -10.15 -4.75
C ILE A 153 -4.27 -10.13 -5.51
N GLY A 154 -3.29 -10.81 -4.97
CA GLY A 154 -1.98 -10.83 -5.60
C GLY A 154 -1.01 -11.78 -4.93
N TRP A 155 0.22 -11.65 -5.33
CA TRP A 155 1.35 -12.36 -4.79
C TRP A 155 2.34 -11.39 -4.16
N ALA A 156 2.91 -11.78 -3.01
CA ALA A 156 3.96 -11.03 -2.35
C ALA A 156 5.08 -11.95 -1.87
N TYR A 157 6.29 -11.56 -2.16
CA TYR A 157 7.52 -12.15 -1.63
C TYR A 157 7.92 -11.38 -0.38
N THR A 158 8.20 -12.09 0.72
CA THR A 158 8.71 -11.49 1.95
C THR A 158 9.99 -12.17 2.42
N ARG A 159 10.91 -11.36 2.91
CA ARG A 159 12.16 -11.82 3.52
C ARG A 159 12.31 -11.17 4.88
N TYR A 160 12.51 -11.98 5.92
CA TYR A 160 12.50 -11.52 7.29
C TYR A 160 13.50 -12.25 8.18
N ASP A 161 13.88 -11.56 9.26
CA ASP A 161 14.66 -12.07 10.36
C ASP A 161 13.75 -12.25 11.59
N VAL A 162 14.08 -13.25 12.42
CA VAL A 162 13.35 -13.56 13.67
C VAL A 162 14.24 -13.30 14.87
N TYR A 163 13.72 -12.60 15.86
CA TYR A 163 14.37 -12.27 17.10
C TYR A 163 13.61 -12.84 18.30
N PRO A 164 14.28 -13.29 19.40
CA PRO A 164 13.66 -13.99 20.52
C PRO A 164 12.81 -13.12 21.42
N CYS A 165 12.82 -11.81 21.27
CA CYS A 165 11.99 -10.90 22.06
C CYS A 165 11.90 -9.52 21.42
N ALA A 166 11.01 -8.66 21.99
CA ALA A 166 10.80 -7.31 21.47
C ALA A 166 12.05 -6.40 21.57
N HIS A 167 12.98 -6.69 22.46
CA HIS A 167 14.14 -5.84 22.75
C HIS A 167 15.51 -6.53 22.56
N CYS A 168 15.54 -7.85 22.33
CA CYS A 168 16.79 -8.61 22.20
C CYS A 168 17.43 -8.39 20.83
N GLY A 169 18.77 -8.26 20.81
CA GLY A 169 19.56 -8.04 19.60
C GLY A 169 20.02 -9.32 18.89
N THR A 170 20.03 -10.48 19.58
CA THR A 170 20.50 -11.75 19.01
C THR A 170 19.43 -12.36 18.10
N LYS A 171 19.79 -12.70 16.86
CA LYS A 171 18.86 -13.30 15.90
C LYS A 171 18.68 -14.79 16.16
N LEU A 172 17.43 -15.27 16.15
CA LEU A 172 17.09 -16.70 16.18
C LEU A 172 17.18 -17.34 14.79
N ALA A 173 16.76 -16.60 13.76
CA ALA A 173 16.83 -17.05 12.37
C ALA A 173 17.05 -15.85 11.46
N GLU A 174 17.86 -16.07 10.42
CA GLU A 174 18.18 -15.06 9.42
C GLU A 174 17.60 -15.43 8.07
N LYS A 175 17.19 -14.38 7.32
CA LYS A 175 16.87 -14.46 5.88
C LYS A 175 15.80 -15.50 5.55
N ARG A 176 14.82 -15.71 6.41
CA ARG A 176 13.67 -16.55 6.06
C ARG A 176 12.89 -15.92 4.93
N VAL A 177 12.44 -16.76 4.01
CA VAL A 177 11.66 -16.37 2.84
C VAL A 177 10.28 -16.97 2.94
N HIS A 178 9.26 -16.19 2.61
CA HIS A 178 7.89 -16.65 2.50
C HIS A 178 7.22 -16.03 1.29
N ASN A 179 6.50 -16.87 0.53
CA ASN A 179 5.65 -16.45 -0.57
C ASN A 179 4.21 -16.45 -0.09
N TYR A 180 3.54 -15.34 -0.29
CA TYR A 180 2.15 -15.13 0.07
C TYR A 180 1.30 -14.97 -1.20
N VAL A 181 0.17 -15.65 -1.26
CA VAL A 181 -0.85 -15.45 -2.28
C VAL A 181 -2.17 -15.21 -1.56
N GLY A 182 -2.83 -14.12 -1.86
CA GLY A 182 -4.09 -13.75 -1.21
C GLY A 182 -4.43 -12.27 -1.36
N PRO A 183 -5.31 -11.71 -0.51
CA PRO A 183 -5.64 -10.30 -0.52
C PRO A 183 -4.40 -9.42 -0.32
N THR A 184 -4.13 -8.54 -1.28
CA THR A 184 -3.00 -7.61 -1.26
C THR A 184 -3.43 -6.15 -1.16
N LYS A 185 -4.72 -5.88 -1.37
CA LYS A 185 -5.31 -4.55 -1.23
C LYS A 185 -6.73 -4.65 -0.69
N ALA A 186 -7.06 -3.81 0.28
CA ALA A 186 -8.42 -3.58 0.75
C ALA A 186 -8.52 -2.10 1.12
N ALA A 187 -9.47 -1.39 0.51
CA ALA A 187 -9.62 0.03 0.75
C ALA A 187 -11.09 0.45 0.76
N ILE A 188 -11.40 1.35 1.66
CA ILE A 188 -12.56 2.24 1.59
C ILE A 188 -11.98 3.64 1.59
N ASN A 189 -11.90 4.26 0.43
CA ASN A 189 -11.24 5.55 0.26
C ASN A 189 -12.26 6.70 0.30
N LEU A 190 -11.93 7.75 1.03
CA LEU A 190 -12.52 9.07 0.84
C LEU A 190 -11.62 9.84 -0.13
N ILE A 191 -12.22 10.42 -1.16
CA ILE A 191 -11.52 11.02 -2.29
C ILE A 191 -11.94 12.46 -2.46
N TYR A 192 -10.97 13.35 -2.65
CA TYR A 192 -11.19 14.72 -3.07
C TYR A 192 -10.59 14.94 -4.45
N VAL A 193 -11.42 15.29 -5.42
CA VAL A 193 -11.03 15.57 -6.82
C VAL A 193 -10.94 17.07 -7.03
N PHE A 194 -9.80 17.54 -7.55
CA PHE A 194 -9.53 18.96 -7.81
C PHE A 194 -10.15 19.47 -9.11
#